data_cfe8cbc88c435140a88223b525cc6b73
#
_entry.id   cfe8cbc88c435140a88223b525cc6b73
#
_cell.length_a   1.000
_cell.length_b   1.000
_cell.length_c   1.000
_cell.angle_alpha   90.00
_cell.angle_beta   90.00
_cell.angle_gamma   90.00
#
_symmetry.space_group_name_H-M   'P 1'
#
loop_
_entity.id
_entity.type
_entity.pdbx_description
1 polymer ?
#
loop_
_entity_poly.entity_id
_entity_poly.type
_entity_poly.pdbx_seq_one_letter_code
_entity_poly.pdbx_strand_id
1 'polypeptide(L)'
;MMFFFRRTTVFVFACVAIILALAWSLSATEAEAKSYKWKISQGIAEDHPAAARCKQFAKLVGEKSGGRIKLTYFPSGALGDWMEQIEGNRMGTLEIGLNAGSTSYDPRTNLMFMPYLFATWDEARAGIGSKGWLTPIFDDLYSSIGLKVLGIYLNAWDGMAYTKKVGKVVKTPAEYRGIKMRVPPIRIFEVYVPTLGFISTPIAYSETFTALQTGIVDARSACPAVEAYVMRDALKYWVATRDCFEYWFLTMNNKLWNSLSAEDQAILTSCADKVMSDQAIAAEKDEADFKRKLEESGVKVYEVTQEEWEEGAKVVREKAWPRIQEELLGSVLMEKVKAHATKIKK
;
A
#
# COMPACT_ATOMS: atom_id res chain seq x y z
N MET A 1 13.24 63.79 57.33
CA MET A 1 13.53 63.66 55.87
C MET A 1 14.25 62.36 55.52
N MET A 2 14.19 61.32 56.32
CA MET A 2 14.93 60.06 56.15
C MET A 2 14.05 58.82 55.94
N PHE A 3 12.74 58.97 55.89
CA PHE A 3 11.78 57.85 55.76
C PHE A 3 11.26 57.70 54.30
N PHE A 4 11.43 58.65 53.41
CA PHE A 4 10.93 58.61 52.04
C PHE A 4 11.89 57.90 51.06
N PHE A 5 13.18 57.86 51.34
CA PHE A 5 14.19 57.26 50.46
C PHE A 5 14.20 55.73 50.50
N ARG A 6 13.73 55.11 51.58
CA ARG A 6 13.74 53.63 51.74
C ARG A 6 12.64 52.91 50.93
N ARG A 7 11.51 53.58 50.73
CA ARG A 7 10.37 52.96 49.99
C ARG A 7 10.54 52.95 48.49
N THR A 8 11.16 53.95 47.92
CA THR A 8 11.43 54.04 46.47
C THR A 8 12.49 53.04 46.01
N THR A 9 13.53 52.80 46.80
CA THR A 9 14.58 51.81 46.48
C THR A 9 14.05 50.36 46.47
N VAL A 10 13.19 50.00 47.39
CA VAL A 10 12.57 48.66 47.44
C VAL A 10 11.64 48.44 46.26
N PHE A 11 10.88 49.47 45.84
CA PHE A 11 10.00 49.36 44.65
C PHE A 11 10.78 49.19 43.34
N VAL A 12 11.90 49.91 43.19
CA VAL A 12 12.75 49.76 42.00
C VAL A 12 13.41 48.38 41.89
N PHE A 13 13.89 47.86 43.05
CA PHE A 13 14.46 46.50 43.06
C PHE A 13 13.39 45.41 42.81
N ALA A 14 12.16 45.60 43.32
CA ALA A 14 11.07 44.67 43.01
C ALA A 14 10.64 44.67 41.55
N CYS A 15 10.57 45.84 40.92
CA CYS A 15 10.28 45.95 39.46
C CYS A 15 11.39 45.37 38.58
N VAL A 16 12.66 45.57 38.91
CA VAL A 16 13.82 45.00 38.19
C VAL A 16 13.84 43.48 38.37
N ALA A 17 13.51 42.91 39.55
CA ALA A 17 13.43 41.49 39.78
C ALA A 17 12.28 40.83 38.98
N ILE A 18 11.12 41.51 38.86
CA ILE A 18 9.97 41.04 38.07
C ILE A 18 10.30 41.11 36.56
N ILE A 19 10.99 42.14 36.07
CA ILE A 19 11.42 42.22 34.66
C ILE A 19 12.48 41.18 34.35
N LEU A 20 13.40 40.89 35.25
CA LEU A 20 14.39 39.82 35.08
C LEU A 20 13.73 38.41 35.17
N ALA A 21 12.72 38.20 36.03
CA ALA A 21 11.97 36.96 36.06
C ALA A 21 11.09 36.77 34.81
N LEU A 22 10.50 37.83 34.27
CA LEU A 22 9.78 37.83 32.99
C LEU A 22 10.72 37.63 31.81
N ALA A 23 11.91 38.20 31.81
CA ALA A 23 12.92 37.95 30.78
C ALA A 23 13.48 36.53 30.84
N TRP A 24 13.57 35.93 32.00
CA TRP A 24 13.96 34.53 32.18
C TRP A 24 12.86 33.55 31.79
N SER A 25 11.59 33.90 31.98
CA SER A 25 10.46 33.08 31.53
C SER A 25 10.25 33.16 30.00
N LEU A 26 10.76 34.20 29.33
CA LEU A 26 10.81 34.31 27.85
C LEU A 26 12.03 33.62 27.22
N SER A 27 13.02 33.23 28.04
CA SER A 27 14.09 32.31 27.64
C SER A 27 13.69 30.85 27.87
N ALA A 28 12.40 30.51 27.72
CA ALA A 28 12.02 29.13 27.47
C ALA A 28 12.84 28.69 26.25
N THR A 29 13.90 27.94 26.51
CA THR A 29 14.71 27.27 25.50
C THR A 29 13.74 26.73 24.47
N GLU A 30 13.70 27.33 23.27
CA GLU A 30 13.25 26.61 22.09
C GLU A 30 14.14 25.36 22.06
N ALA A 31 13.62 24.25 22.57
CA ALA A 31 14.28 22.97 22.41
C ALA A 31 14.51 22.85 20.90
N GLU A 32 15.77 22.90 20.48
CA GLU A 32 16.16 22.88 19.07
C GLU A 32 15.42 21.72 18.43
N ALA A 33 14.44 22.05 17.60
CA ALA A 33 13.50 21.07 17.10
C ALA A 33 14.30 20.07 16.26
N LYS A 34 14.29 18.82 16.71
CA LYS A 34 15.09 17.74 16.14
C LYS A 34 14.88 17.65 14.63
N SER A 35 15.97 17.61 13.87
CA SER A 35 15.92 17.48 12.42
C SER A 35 16.20 16.04 11.98
N TYR A 36 15.57 15.63 10.89
CA TYR A 36 15.64 14.27 10.39
C TYR A 36 15.99 14.24 8.90
N LYS A 37 16.81 13.29 8.51
CA LYS A 37 17.11 12.97 7.11
C LYS A 37 16.80 11.51 6.90
N TRP A 38 15.66 11.22 6.28
CA TRP A 38 15.14 9.88 6.10
C TRP A 38 15.06 9.50 4.63
N LYS A 39 14.99 8.22 4.40
CA LYS A 39 14.74 7.61 3.10
C LYS A 39 13.26 7.26 3.00
N ILE A 40 12.71 7.44 1.80
CA ILE A 40 11.44 6.85 1.39
C ILE A 40 11.68 6.08 0.10
N SER A 41 11.19 4.85 0.02
CA SER A 41 11.40 4.00 -1.14
C SER A 41 10.14 3.30 -1.59
N GLN A 42 10.18 2.82 -2.82
CA GLN A 42 9.23 1.86 -3.37
C GLN A 42 9.92 0.93 -4.39
N GLY A 43 9.41 -0.30 -4.53
CA GLY A 43 10.05 -1.37 -5.33
C GLY A 43 9.73 -1.36 -6.82
N ILE A 44 8.86 -0.46 -7.30
CA ILE A 44 8.31 -0.47 -8.66
C ILE A 44 8.93 0.64 -9.52
N ALA A 45 8.80 0.51 -10.85
CA ALA A 45 9.34 1.46 -11.82
C ALA A 45 8.91 2.92 -11.56
N GLU A 46 9.79 3.87 -11.91
CA GLU A 46 9.60 5.29 -11.59
C GLU A 46 8.43 5.94 -12.34
N ASP A 47 8.01 5.38 -13.45
CA ASP A 47 6.84 5.82 -14.23
C ASP A 47 5.49 5.35 -13.66
N HIS A 48 5.52 4.52 -12.60
CA HIS A 48 4.31 4.12 -11.89
C HIS A 48 3.72 5.31 -11.10
N PRO A 49 2.38 5.50 -11.05
CA PRO A 49 1.75 6.60 -10.31
C PRO A 49 2.18 6.72 -8.84
N ALA A 50 2.52 5.61 -8.19
CA ALA A 50 3.01 5.59 -6.81
C ALA A 50 4.30 6.41 -6.61
N ALA A 51 5.17 6.49 -7.63
CA ALA A 51 6.38 7.31 -7.56
C ALA A 51 6.05 8.79 -7.37
N ALA A 52 5.06 9.30 -8.10
CA ALA A 52 4.59 10.68 -7.96
C ALA A 52 4.02 10.93 -6.55
N ARG A 53 3.33 9.94 -5.96
CA ARG A 53 2.80 10.03 -4.59
C ARG A 53 3.89 10.02 -3.53
N CYS A 54 4.92 9.20 -3.67
CA CYS A 54 6.09 9.24 -2.79
C CYS A 54 6.79 10.60 -2.82
N LYS A 55 7.00 11.17 -4.03
CA LYS A 55 7.58 12.50 -4.21
C LYS A 55 6.69 13.59 -3.60
N GLN A 56 5.37 13.53 -3.81
CA GLN A 56 4.39 14.43 -3.21
C GLN A 56 4.43 14.38 -1.68
N PHE A 57 4.45 13.19 -1.10
CA PHE A 57 4.56 12.99 0.34
C PHE A 57 5.85 13.60 0.90
N ALA A 58 6.98 13.29 0.29
CA ALA A 58 8.28 13.82 0.70
C ALA A 58 8.31 15.37 0.67
N LYS A 59 7.76 15.97 -0.38
CA LYS A 59 7.64 17.43 -0.52
C LYS A 59 6.77 18.03 0.59
N LEU A 60 5.56 17.50 0.80
CA LEU A 60 4.62 18.01 1.80
C LEU A 60 5.16 17.92 3.22
N VAL A 61 5.82 16.81 3.56
CA VAL A 61 6.46 16.62 4.87
C VAL A 61 7.57 17.65 5.07
N GLY A 62 8.40 17.88 4.06
CA GLY A 62 9.43 18.91 4.10
C GLY A 62 8.86 20.33 4.32
N GLU A 63 7.82 20.67 3.57
CA GLU A 63 7.15 21.99 3.68
C GLU A 63 6.50 22.18 5.06
N LYS A 64 5.69 21.21 5.51
CA LYS A 64 4.96 21.33 6.78
C LYS A 64 5.86 21.28 8.01
N SER A 65 7.00 20.59 7.92
CA SER A 65 7.99 20.58 9.01
C SER A 65 8.95 21.77 9.02
N GLY A 66 8.78 22.74 8.10
CA GLY A 66 9.74 23.84 7.96
C GLY A 66 11.13 23.38 7.54
N GLY A 67 11.25 22.25 6.83
CA GLY A 67 12.51 21.64 6.41
C GLY A 67 13.22 20.81 7.47
N ARG A 68 12.62 20.62 8.66
CA ARG A 68 13.19 19.77 9.73
C ARG A 68 13.21 18.29 9.33
N ILE A 69 12.16 17.82 8.66
CA ILE A 69 12.05 16.44 8.18
C ILE A 69 12.28 16.45 6.67
N LYS A 70 13.40 15.89 6.24
CA LYS A 70 13.76 15.77 4.83
C LYS A 70 13.72 14.32 4.38
N LEU A 71 12.90 14.01 3.38
CA LEU A 71 12.79 12.68 2.81
C LEU A 71 13.49 12.63 1.46
N THR A 72 14.44 11.71 1.30
CA THR A 72 15.06 11.39 0.00
C THR A 72 14.36 10.19 -0.60
N TYR A 73 13.78 10.34 -1.79
CA TYR A 73 13.09 9.27 -2.49
C TYR A 73 14.04 8.39 -3.28
N PHE A 74 13.88 7.07 -3.14
CA PHE A 74 14.64 6.02 -3.84
C PHE A 74 13.68 5.17 -4.68
N PRO A 75 13.67 5.33 -6.03
CA PRO A 75 12.77 4.61 -6.92
C PRO A 75 13.27 3.21 -7.30
N SER A 76 12.41 2.47 -7.99
CA SER A 76 12.75 1.31 -8.83
C SER A 76 13.57 0.23 -8.12
N GLY A 77 13.30 -0.01 -6.85
CA GLY A 77 14.01 -1.02 -6.09
C GLY A 77 15.48 -0.68 -5.79
N ALA A 78 15.87 0.60 -5.85
CA ALA A 78 17.24 1.04 -5.56
C ALA A 78 17.74 0.66 -4.15
N LEU A 79 16.82 0.34 -3.23
CA LEU A 79 17.11 -0.15 -1.88
C LEU A 79 16.70 -1.64 -1.68
N GLY A 80 16.70 -2.42 -2.74
CA GLY A 80 16.25 -3.81 -2.76
C GLY A 80 14.86 -3.98 -3.36
N ASP A 81 14.41 -5.23 -3.50
CA ASP A 81 13.04 -5.51 -3.92
C ASP A 81 12.04 -5.13 -2.80
N TRP A 82 10.74 -5.24 -3.10
CA TRP A 82 9.70 -4.81 -2.15
C TRP A 82 9.73 -5.60 -0.83
N MET A 83 10.16 -6.88 -0.82
CA MET A 83 10.28 -7.69 0.39
C MET A 83 11.48 -7.25 1.24
N GLU A 84 12.63 -6.98 0.60
CA GLU A 84 13.82 -6.45 1.26
C GLU A 84 13.57 -5.05 1.84
N GLN A 85 12.79 -4.21 1.13
CA GLN A 85 12.41 -2.90 1.63
C GLN A 85 11.50 -2.97 2.86
N ILE A 86 10.54 -3.91 2.90
CA ILE A 86 9.70 -4.14 4.08
C ILE A 86 10.57 -4.60 5.26
N GLU A 87 11.51 -5.51 5.04
CA GLU A 87 12.43 -5.94 6.09
C GLU A 87 13.30 -4.78 6.57
N GLY A 88 13.87 -4.00 5.66
CA GLY A 88 14.63 -2.79 6.01
C GLY A 88 13.80 -1.78 6.82
N ASN A 89 12.53 -1.60 6.47
CA ASN A 89 11.61 -0.74 7.18
C ASN A 89 11.32 -1.30 8.60
N ARG A 90 11.08 -2.60 8.72
CA ARG A 90 10.87 -3.29 9.98
C ARG A 90 12.11 -3.23 10.91
N MET A 91 13.28 -3.40 10.35
CA MET A 91 14.58 -3.30 11.07
C MET A 91 15.00 -1.86 11.35
N GLY A 92 14.41 -0.86 10.69
CA GLY A 92 14.73 0.57 10.85
C GLY A 92 15.93 1.04 10.04
N THR A 93 16.41 0.25 9.07
CA THR A 93 17.47 0.65 8.12
C THR A 93 16.89 1.45 6.94
N LEU A 94 15.59 1.37 6.73
CA LEU A 94 14.77 2.19 5.87
C LEU A 94 13.65 2.81 6.71
N GLU A 95 13.54 4.14 6.72
CA GLU A 95 12.60 4.81 7.60
C GLU A 95 11.16 4.71 7.12
N ILE A 96 10.91 4.93 5.82
CA ILE A 96 9.57 4.92 5.22
C ILE A 96 9.58 4.11 3.93
N GLY A 97 8.58 3.25 3.74
CA GLY A 97 8.39 2.47 2.51
C GLY A 97 6.93 2.54 2.03
N LEU A 98 6.74 2.59 0.71
CA LEU A 98 5.44 2.37 0.07
C LEU A 98 5.49 1.04 -0.68
N ASN A 99 4.97 -0.02 -0.09
CA ASN A 99 5.09 -1.37 -0.62
C ASN A 99 3.80 -2.17 -0.44
N ALA A 100 3.65 -3.23 -1.25
CA ALA A 100 2.73 -4.31 -0.94
C ALA A 100 3.10 -4.90 0.44
N GLY A 101 2.12 -5.48 1.14
CA GLY A 101 2.37 -5.98 2.49
C GLY A 101 3.16 -7.27 2.52
N SER A 102 3.95 -7.46 3.57
CA SER A 102 4.61 -8.74 3.81
C SER A 102 3.68 -9.73 4.48
N THR A 103 3.63 -10.94 3.95
CA THR A 103 2.88 -12.06 4.53
C THR A 103 3.79 -13.04 5.29
N SER A 104 5.08 -12.74 5.38
CA SER A 104 6.08 -13.65 5.95
C SER A 104 6.08 -13.69 7.47
N TYR A 105 5.61 -12.62 8.14
CA TYR A 105 5.67 -12.47 9.60
C TYR A 105 4.37 -12.82 10.31
N ASP A 106 3.26 -12.57 9.67
CA ASP A 106 1.93 -12.91 10.18
C ASP A 106 1.05 -13.38 9.01
N PRO A 107 0.59 -14.64 9.00
CA PRO A 107 -0.21 -15.16 7.90
C PRO A 107 -1.51 -14.38 7.69
N ARG A 108 -2.03 -13.68 8.71
CA ARG A 108 -3.26 -12.88 8.62
C ARG A 108 -3.09 -11.65 7.71
N THR A 109 -1.86 -11.21 7.46
CA THR A 109 -1.59 -10.11 6.50
C THR A 109 -1.92 -10.51 5.05
N ASN A 110 -2.09 -11.81 4.75
CA ASN A 110 -2.66 -12.28 3.48
C ASN A 110 -4.06 -11.70 3.19
N LEU A 111 -4.75 -11.16 4.20
CA LEU A 111 -6.04 -10.46 4.04
C LEU A 111 -5.97 -9.35 2.98
N MET A 112 -4.81 -8.71 2.78
CA MET A 112 -4.62 -7.68 1.76
C MET A 112 -4.82 -8.19 0.32
N PHE A 113 -4.69 -9.49 0.10
CA PHE A 113 -4.87 -10.14 -1.20
C PHE A 113 -6.14 -10.99 -1.24
N MET A 114 -7.15 -10.67 -0.42
CA MET A 114 -8.37 -11.47 -0.32
C MET A 114 -9.10 -11.50 -1.66
N PRO A 115 -9.17 -12.67 -2.34
CA PRO A 115 -9.71 -12.74 -3.68
C PRO A 115 -11.24 -12.61 -3.66
N TYR A 116 -11.75 -11.88 -4.66
CA TYR A 116 -13.19 -11.63 -4.87
C TYR A 116 -13.89 -11.03 -3.65
N LEU A 117 -13.18 -10.17 -2.90
CA LEU A 117 -13.75 -9.46 -1.75
C LEU A 117 -14.69 -8.34 -2.20
N PHE A 118 -14.26 -7.53 -3.14
CA PHE A 118 -14.98 -6.40 -3.70
C PHE A 118 -15.25 -6.61 -5.20
N ALA A 119 -16.31 -6.02 -5.74
CA ALA A 119 -16.63 -6.02 -7.17
C ALA A 119 -16.58 -4.63 -7.78
N THR A 120 -16.66 -3.57 -6.97
CA THR A 120 -16.73 -2.17 -7.43
C THR A 120 -15.70 -1.28 -6.74
N TRP A 121 -15.36 -0.17 -7.40
CA TRP A 121 -14.47 0.85 -6.83
C TRP A 121 -15.03 1.44 -5.53
N ASP A 122 -16.34 1.63 -5.44
CA ASP A 122 -16.97 2.19 -4.24
C ASP A 122 -16.87 1.24 -3.04
N GLU A 123 -17.04 -0.06 -3.27
CA GLU A 123 -16.83 -1.08 -2.22
C GLU A 123 -15.35 -1.12 -1.79
N ALA A 124 -14.41 -1.07 -2.72
CA ALA A 124 -12.99 -1.04 -2.42
C ALA A 124 -12.61 0.23 -1.62
N ARG A 125 -13.08 1.41 -2.07
CA ARG A 125 -12.87 2.68 -1.33
C ARG A 125 -13.48 2.65 0.06
N ALA A 126 -14.68 2.09 0.21
CA ALA A 126 -15.35 1.96 1.50
C ALA A 126 -14.63 0.96 2.43
N GLY A 127 -14.01 -0.07 1.87
CA GLY A 127 -13.27 -1.09 2.63
C GLY A 127 -11.87 -0.65 3.05
N ILE A 128 -11.14 0.03 2.15
CA ILE A 128 -9.68 0.27 2.26
C ILE A 128 -9.35 1.73 2.59
N GLY A 129 -10.26 2.68 2.31
CA GLY A 129 -10.04 4.11 2.57
C GLY A 129 -9.73 4.41 4.04
N SER A 130 -9.30 5.63 4.36
CA SER A 130 -8.87 6.05 5.71
C SER A 130 -9.88 5.76 6.83
N LYS A 131 -11.16 5.63 6.49
CA LYS A 131 -12.26 5.22 7.39
C LYS A 131 -12.80 3.82 7.07
N GLY A 132 -12.09 3.06 6.24
CA GLY A 132 -12.50 1.73 5.83
C GLY A 132 -12.38 0.72 6.97
N TRP A 133 -13.22 -0.32 6.92
CA TRP A 133 -13.24 -1.35 7.95
C TRP A 133 -11.96 -2.19 8.01
N LEU A 134 -11.18 -2.23 6.92
CA LEU A 134 -9.88 -2.91 6.86
C LEU A 134 -8.77 -2.12 7.55
N THR A 135 -8.85 -0.79 7.58
CA THR A 135 -7.78 0.08 8.09
C THR A 135 -7.37 -0.24 9.53
N PRO A 136 -8.29 -0.33 10.52
CA PRO A 136 -7.91 -0.68 11.89
C PRO A 136 -7.36 -2.11 12.00
N ILE A 137 -7.79 -3.04 11.14
CA ILE A 137 -7.27 -4.40 11.12
C ILE A 137 -5.80 -4.40 10.67
N PHE A 138 -5.49 -3.66 9.62
CA PHE A 138 -4.10 -3.54 9.17
C PHE A 138 -3.22 -2.74 10.11
N ASP A 139 -3.73 -1.71 10.78
CA ASP A 139 -2.99 -1.01 11.83
C ASP A 139 -2.53 -1.99 12.92
N ASP A 140 -3.42 -2.85 13.41
CA ASP A 140 -3.09 -3.87 14.41
C ASP A 140 -2.10 -4.91 13.90
N LEU A 141 -2.34 -5.46 12.70
CA LEU A 141 -1.48 -6.48 12.09
C LEU A 141 -0.06 -5.96 11.84
N TYR A 142 0.06 -4.76 11.26
CA TYR A 142 1.36 -4.16 10.97
C TYR A 142 2.09 -3.71 12.23
N SER A 143 1.37 -3.21 13.23
CA SER A 143 1.94 -2.87 14.53
C SER A 143 2.56 -4.09 15.19
N SER A 144 1.91 -5.26 15.10
CA SER A 144 2.42 -6.51 15.68
C SER A 144 3.73 -6.99 15.07
N ILE A 145 4.01 -6.61 13.82
CA ILE A 145 5.27 -6.92 13.12
C ILE A 145 6.28 -5.76 13.12
N GLY A 146 6.05 -4.72 13.92
CA GLY A 146 6.99 -3.62 14.14
C GLY A 146 6.88 -2.45 13.16
N LEU A 147 5.76 -2.32 12.45
CA LEU A 147 5.50 -1.26 11.47
C LEU A 147 4.28 -0.42 11.87
N LYS A 148 4.39 0.90 11.72
CA LYS A 148 3.26 1.84 11.74
C LYS A 148 2.75 2.06 10.33
N VAL A 149 1.47 1.85 10.09
CA VAL A 149 0.81 2.26 8.84
C VAL A 149 0.52 3.75 8.92
N LEU A 150 1.08 4.53 8.00
CA LEU A 150 0.82 5.96 7.84
C LEU A 150 -0.36 6.22 6.91
N GLY A 151 -0.60 5.30 5.96
CA GLY A 151 -1.70 5.40 5.01
C GLY A 151 -1.74 4.22 4.06
N ILE A 152 -2.86 4.08 3.35
CA ILE A 152 -3.08 3.01 2.38
C ILE A 152 -3.23 3.62 1.00
N TYR A 153 -2.39 3.20 0.07
CA TYR A 153 -2.37 3.59 -1.34
C TYR A 153 -3.30 2.64 -2.12
N LEU A 154 -4.38 3.16 -2.68
CA LEU A 154 -5.22 2.40 -3.58
C LEU A 154 -4.54 2.34 -4.95
N ASN A 155 -4.25 1.13 -5.42
CA ASN A 155 -3.62 0.96 -6.73
C ASN A 155 -4.67 0.75 -7.82
N ALA A 156 -5.09 -0.46 -8.05
CA ALA A 156 -6.03 -0.81 -9.12
C ALA A 156 -6.61 -2.21 -8.92
N TRP A 157 -7.54 -2.60 -9.80
CA TRP A 157 -7.99 -3.97 -9.91
C TRP A 157 -6.90 -4.85 -10.52
N ASP A 158 -6.72 -6.02 -9.94
CA ASP A 158 -5.96 -7.07 -10.59
C ASP A 158 -6.68 -7.59 -11.83
N GLY A 159 -5.87 -7.97 -12.79
CA GLY A 159 -6.26 -8.71 -13.96
C GLY A 159 -5.34 -9.91 -14.15
N MET A 160 -5.62 -10.66 -15.18
CA MET A 160 -4.79 -11.77 -15.63
C MET A 160 -4.23 -11.45 -17.02
N ALA A 161 -2.91 -11.54 -17.15
CA ALA A 161 -2.22 -11.27 -18.40
C ALA A 161 -1.71 -12.56 -19.05
N TYR A 162 -1.85 -12.67 -20.35
CA TYR A 162 -1.56 -13.90 -21.09
C TYR A 162 -0.60 -13.63 -22.24
N THR A 163 0.34 -14.55 -22.45
CA THR A 163 1.24 -14.54 -23.60
C THR A 163 0.50 -14.98 -24.88
N LYS A 164 1.11 -14.77 -26.04
CA LYS A 164 0.58 -15.27 -27.34
C LYS A 164 0.39 -16.79 -27.38
N LYS A 165 1.08 -17.55 -26.53
CA LYS A 165 1.03 -19.02 -26.48
C LYS A 165 -0.35 -19.55 -26.08
N VAL A 166 -1.13 -18.81 -25.29
CA VAL A 166 -2.50 -19.17 -24.90
C VAL A 166 -3.45 -19.17 -26.11
N GLY A 167 -3.15 -18.38 -27.15
CA GLY A 167 -3.82 -18.42 -28.45
C GLY A 167 -5.20 -17.78 -28.50
N LYS A 168 -5.89 -17.66 -27.40
CA LYS A 168 -7.23 -17.06 -27.29
C LYS A 168 -7.39 -16.28 -25.98
N VAL A 169 -8.43 -15.46 -25.91
CA VAL A 169 -8.86 -14.87 -24.65
C VAL A 169 -9.53 -15.94 -23.79
N VAL A 170 -9.21 -15.94 -22.51
CA VAL A 170 -9.82 -16.83 -21.51
C VAL A 170 -10.30 -15.96 -20.34
N LYS A 171 -11.54 -16.15 -19.89
CA LYS A 171 -12.20 -15.27 -18.93
C LYS A 171 -12.84 -16.02 -17.76
N THR A 172 -13.13 -17.30 -17.93
CA THR A 172 -13.87 -18.09 -16.93
C THR A 172 -13.09 -19.31 -16.50
N PRO A 173 -13.37 -19.87 -15.30
CA PRO A 173 -12.71 -21.07 -14.79
C PRO A 173 -12.73 -22.27 -15.73
N ALA A 174 -13.78 -22.42 -16.54
CA ALA A 174 -13.88 -23.51 -17.51
C ALA A 174 -12.77 -23.46 -18.57
N GLU A 175 -12.26 -22.26 -18.87
CA GLU A 175 -11.24 -22.02 -19.92
C GLU A 175 -9.80 -22.05 -19.37
N TYR A 176 -9.59 -21.98 -18.05
CA TYR A 176 -8.26 -21.80 -17.43
C TYR A 176 -7.46 -23.09 -17.31
N ARG A 177 -8.09 -24.24 -17.55
CA ARG A 177 -7.46 -25.54 -17.32
C ARG A 177 -6.20 -25.75 -18.12
N GLY A 178 -5.11 -26.07 -17.40
CA GLY A 178 -3.81 -26.40 -18.00
C GLY A 178 -2.92 -25.21 -18.33
N ILE A 179 -3.38 -23.97 -18.17
CA ILE A 179 -2.57 -22.77 -18.36
C ILE A 179 -1.63 -22.63 -17.15
N LYS A 180 -0.33 -22.50 -17.43
CA LYS A 180 0.70 -22.23 -16.43
C LYS A 180 0.66 -20.74 -16.04
N MET A 181 0.17 -20.48 -14.84
CA MET A 181 0.00 -19.13 -14.32
C MET A 181 1.11 -18.79 -13.33
N ARG A 182 1.90 -17.76 -13.66
CA ARG A 182 2.78 -17.16 -12.63
C ARG A 182 1.92 -16.57 -11.52
N VAL A 183 2.24 -16.88 -10.29
CA VAL A 183 1.70 -16.23 -9.12
C VAL A 183 2.83 -15.57 -8.31
N PRO A 184 2.56 -14.50 -7.54
CA PRO A 184 3.51 -14.08 -6.50
C PRO A 184 3.81 -15.25 -5.56
N PRO A 185 5.02 -15.33 -4.97
CA PRO A 185 5.34 -16.32 -3.94
C PRO A 185 4.67 -15.95 -2.60
N ILE A 186 3.37 -15.89 -2.60
CA ILE A 186 2.50 -15.48 -1.49
C ILE A 186 1.42 -16.54 -1.34
N ARG A 187 1.27 -17.09 -0.13
CA ARG A 187 0.45 -18.28 0.13
C ARG A 187 -0.99 -18.18 -0.37
N ILE A 188 -1.63 -17.03 -0.25
CA ILE A 188 -3.03 -16.89 -0.69
C ILE A 188 -3.22 -17.13 -2.19
N PHE A 189 -2.26 -16.70 -3.03
CA PHE A 189 -2.31 -16.97 -4.48
C PHE A 189 -2.12 -18.43 -4.79
N GLU A 190 -1.27 -19.14 -4.04
CA GLU A 190 -1.07 -20.58 -4.16
C GLU A 190 -2.32 -21.38 -3.72
N VAL A 191 -3.15 -20.79 -2.87
CA VAL A 191 -4.40 -21.39 -2.41
C VAL A 191 -5.53 -21.18 -3.42
N TYR A 192 -5.77 -19.93 -3.91
CA TYR A 192 -6.96 -19.67 -4.70
C TYR A 192 -6.77 -19.87 -6.20
N VAL A 193 -5.62 -19.52 -6.79
CA VAL A 193 -5.43 -19.60 -8.24
C VAL A 193 -5.60 -21.03 -8.80
N PRO A 194 -5.10 -22.10 -8.13
CA PRO A 194 -5.36 -23.46 -8.58
C PRO A 194 -6.86 -23.85 -8.55
N THR A 195 -7.65 -23.26 -7.66
CA THR A 195 -9.09 -23.58 -7.59
C THR A 195 -9.84 -23.09 -8.83
N LEU A 196 -9.30 -22.10 -9.52
CA LEU A 196 -9.80 -21.60 -10.81
C LEU A 196 -9.45 -22.54 -11.99
N GLY A 197 -8.51 -23.47 -11.81
CA GLY A 197 -8.09 -24.42 -12.85
C GLY A 197 -6.69 -24.18 -13.43
N PHE A 198 -5.99 -23.16 -13.00
CA PHE A 198 -4.61 -22.88 -13.43
C PHE A 198 -3.59 -23.83 -12.79
N ILE A 199 -2.46 -24.00 -13.45
CA ILE A 199 -1.25 -24.58 -12.87
C ILE A 199 -0.41 -23.43 -12.32
N SER A 200 -0.46 -23.22 -11.01
CA SER A 200 0.27 -22.12 -10.35
C SER A 200 1.77 -22.39 -10.29
N THR A 201 2.55 -21.35 -10.62
CA THR A 201 4.02 -21.36 -10.57
C THR A 201 4.45 -20.11 -9.80
N PRO A 202 4.88 -20.24 -8.52
CA PRO A 202 5.40 -19.12 -7.75
C PRO A 202 6.72 -18.63 -8.34
N ILE A 203 6.76 -17.34 -8.74
CA ILE A 203 7.94 -16.69 -9.33
C ILE A 203 8.02 -15.27 -8.80
N ALA A 204 9.21 -14.83 -8.36
CA ALA A 204 9.47 -13.47 -7.90
C ALA A 204 9.09 -12.42 -8.97
N TYR A 205 8.73 -11.20 -8.53
CA TYR A 205 8.32 -10.16 -9.46
C TYR A 205 9.42 -9.82 -10.48
N SER A 206 10.67 -9.70 -10.03
CA SER A 206 11.84 -9.41 -10.87
C SER A 206 12.11 -10.44 -11.98
N GLU A 207 11.66 -11.68 -11.79
CA GLU A 207 11.86 -12.78 -12.74
C GLU A 207 10.66 -12.97 -13.70
N THR A 208 9.54 -12.30 -13.41
CA THR A 208 8.27 -12.54 -14.10
C THR A 208 8.34 -12.27 -15.62
N PHE A 209 8.96 -11.15 -16.02
CA PHE A 209 9.08 -10.80 -17.44
C PHE A 209 9.84 -11.86 -18.22
N THR A 210 10.98 -12.31 -17.71
CA THR A 210 11.78 -13.37 -18.31
C THR A 210 11.02 -14.69 -18.40
N ALA A 211 10.28 -15.06 -17.34
CA ALA A 211 9.50 -16.29 -17.31
C ALA A 211 8.36 -16.29 -18.35
N LEU A 212 7.72 -15.14 -18.59
CA LEU A 212 6.73 -14.97 -19.64
C LEU A 212 7.36 -15.03 -21.04
N GLN A 213 8.49 -14.35 -21.27
CA GLN A 213 9.20 -14.35 -22.55
C GLN A 213 9.72 -15.72 -22.95
N THR A 214 10.30 -16.46 -22.01
CA THR A 214 10.88 -17.78 -22.26
C THR A 214 9.83 -18.90 -22.30
N GLY A 215 8.57 -18.61 -21.92
CA GLY A 215 7.49 -19.59 -21.91
C GLY A 215 7.55 -20.59 -20.76
N ILE A 216 8.30 -20.30 -19.68
CA ILE A 216 8.23 -21.03 -18.41
C ILE A 216 6.80 -21.00 -17.89
N VAL A 217 6.14 -19.84 -18.01
CA VAL A 217 4.72 -19.65 -17.74
C VAL A 217 4.01 -19.09 -18.98
N ASP A 218 2.71 -19.33 -19.06
CA ASP A 218 1.85 -18.90 -20.17
C ASP A 218 1.11 -17.59 -19.83
N ALA A 219 1.00 -17.29 -18.53
CA ALA A 219 0.23 -16.16 -18.00
C ALA A 219 0.75 -15.69 -16.63
N ARG A 220 0.28 -14.51 -16.18
CA ARG A 220 0.50 -14.03 -14.81
C ARG A 220 -0.80 -13.52 -14.18
N SER A 221 -0.97 -13.77 -12.89
CA SER A 221 -1.96 -13.14 -12.00
C SER A 221 -1.35 -11.95 -11.25
N ALA A 222 -2.12 -11.32 -10.37
CA ALA A 222 -1.71 -10.11 -9.65
C ALA A 222 -1.12 -9.08 -10.61
N CYS A 223 -1.94 -8.65 -11.57
CA CYS A 223 -1.50 -7.87 -12.72
C CYS A 223 -2.44 -6.70 -12.99
N PRO A 224 -2.36 -5.60 -12.24
CA PRO A 224 -3.02 -4.37 -12.60
C PRO A 224 -2.63 -3.91 -14.01
N ALA A 225 -3.48 -3.11 -14.65
CA ALA A 225 -3.24 -2.62 -16.01
C ALA A 225 -1.89 -1.89 -16.17
N VAL A 226 -1.47 -1.14 -15.14
CA VAL A 226 -0.17 -0.45 -15.11
C VAL A 226 1.00 -1.45 -15.18
N GLU A 227 0.93 -2.55 -14.44
CA GLU A 227 1.98 -3.57 -14.46
C GLU A 227 1.95 -4.43 -15.73
N ALA A 228 0.77 -4.68 -16.29
CA ALA A 228 0.64 -5.29 -17.60
C ALA A 228 1.30 -4.41 -18.68
N TYR A 229 1.15 -3.08 -18.58
CA TYR A 229 1.79 -2.15 -19.51
C TYR A 229 3.32 -2.20 -19.41
N VAL A 230 3.89 -2.31 -18.21
CA VAL A 230 5.34 -2.50 -18.03
C VAL A 230 5.83 -3.78 -18.73
N MET A 231 5.04 -4.84 -18.70
CA MET A 231 5.40 -6.16 -19.28
C MET A 231 4.79 -6.42 -20.66
N ARG A 232 4.22 -5.40 -21.34
CA ARG A 232 3.44 -5.51 -22.58
C ARG A 232 4.12 -6.28 -23.70
N ASP A 233 5.44 -6.20 -23.82
CA ASP A 233 6.19 -6.86 -24.88
C ASP A 233 6.16 -8.40 -24.79
N ALA A 234 5.89 -8.95 -23.61
CA ALA A 234 5.69 -10.38 -23.39
C ALA A 234 4.21 -10.81 -23.49
N LEU A 235 3.28 -9.85 -23.58
CA LEU A 235 1.85 -10.10 -23.46
C LEU A 235 1.12 -10.03 -24.81
N LYS A 236 0.01 -10.77 -24.92
CA LYS A 236 -0.93 -10.68 -26.04
C LYS A 236 -2.32 -10.27 -25.59
N TYR A 237 -2.72 -10.70 -24.40
CA TYR A 237 -4.04 -10.42 -23.84
C TYR A 237 -3.90 -9.98 -22.38
N TRP A 238 -4.75 -9.07 -21.98
CA TRP A 238 -4.98 -8.72 -20.59
C TRP A 238 -6.49 -8.72 -20.31
N VAL A 239 -6.89 -9.41 -19.27
CA VAL A 239 -8.29 -9.55 -18.87
C VAL A 239 -8.47 -8.94 -17.48
N ALA A 240 -9.32 -7.95 -17.37
CA ALA A 240 -9.71 -7.32 -16.11
C ALA A 240 -10.61 -8.27 -15.31
N THR A 241 -10.02 -9.29 -14.70
CA THR A 241 -10.76 -10.29 -13.91
C THR A 241 -11.32 -9.71 -12.62
N ARG A 242 -10.72 -8.65 -12.10
CA ARG A 242 -11.09 -8.03 -10.81
C ARG A 242 -11.16 -9.03 -9.67
N ASP A 243 -10.32 -10.04 -9.75
CA ASP A 243 -10.26 -11.12 -8.76
C ASP A 243 -9.64 -10.68 -7.43
N CYS A 244 -8.81 -9.63 -7.45
CA CYS A 244 -8.29 -8.97 -6.25
C CYS A 244 -8.25 -7.46 -6.49
N PHE A 245 -8.40 -6.67 -5.43
CA PHE A 245 -8.12 -5.24 -5.47
C PHE A 245 -6.76 -4.99 -4.85
N GLU A 246 -5.82 -4.44 -5.61
CA GLU A 246 -4.48 -4.19 -5.13
C GLU A 246 -4.38 -2.84 -4.44
N TYR A 247 -3.77 -2.84 -3.25
CA TYR A 247 -3.45 -1.65 -2.47
C TYR A 247 -2.15 -1.87 -1.71
N TRP A 248 -1.46 -0.79 -1.40
CA TRP A 248 -0.17 -0.83 -0.73
C TRP A 248 -0.17 0.01 0.53
N PHE A 249 0.83 -0.21 1.37
CA PHE A 249 0.93 0.47 2.65
C PHE A 249 2.12 1.43 2.65
N LEU A 250 1.85 2.69 2.99
CA LEU A 250 2.88 3.62 3.40
C LEU A 250 3.19 3.34 4.86
N THR A 251 4.36 2.76 5.10
CA THR A 251 4.76 2.28 6.43
C THR A 251 5.99 2.97 6.95
N MET A 252 6.11 3.05 8.27
CA MET A 252 7.26 3.55 9.00
C MET A 252 7.67 2.55 10.09
N ASN A 253 8.96 2.49 10.43
CA ASN A 253 9.41 1.72 11.58
C ASN A 253 8.69 2.16 12.86
N ASN A 254 8.12 1.21 13.61
CA ASN A 254 7.29 1.54 14.78
C ASN A 254 8.09 2.17 15.94
N LYS A 255 9.35 1.74 16.14
CA LYS A 255 10.20 2.36 17.17
C LYS A 255 10.55 3.80 16.81
N LEU A 256 10.84 4.04 15.52
CA LEU A 256 11.10 5.40 15.04
C LEU A 256 9.85 6.28 15.21
N TRP A 257 8.67 5.79 14.78
CA TRP A 257 7.39 6.48 14.98
C TRP A 257 7.16 6.88 16.44
N ASN A 258 7.33 5.95 17.37
CA ASN A 258 7.12 6.19 18.80
C ASN A 258 8.14 7.14 19.42
N SER A 259 9.27 7.38 18.75
CA SER A 259 10.31 8.33 19.21
C SER A 259 10.07 9.76 18.74
N LEU A 260 9.05 9.99 17.90
CA LEU A 260 8.72 11.30 17.37
C LEU A 260 7.89 12.11 18.34
N SER A 261 7.99 13.45 18.23
CA SER A 261 7.06 14.35 18.91
C SER A 261 5.64 14.20 18.36
N ALA A 262 4.63 14.56 19.15
CA ALA A 262 3.25 14.56 18.69
C ALA A 262 3.05 15.49 17.47
N GLU A 263 3.81 16.58 17.38
CA GLU A 263 3.80 17.49 16.24
C GLU A 263 4.31 16.79 14.97
N ASP A 264 5.46 16.10 15.03
CA ASP A 264 6.03 15.38 13.89
C ASP A 264 5.14 14.23 13.43
N GLN A 265 4.53 13.50 14.38
CA GLN A 265 3.52 12.47 14.08
C GLN A 265 2.30 13.07 13.35
N ALA A 266 1.80 14.22 13.82
CA ALA A 266 0.67 14.91 13.18
C ALA A 266 1.01 15.40 11.77
N ILE A 267 2.23 15.91 11.55
CA ILE A 267 2.73 16.30 10.22
C ILE A 267 2.71 15.09 9.28
N LEU A 268 3.34 13.98 9.67
CA LEU A 268 3.42 12.77 8.85
C LEU A 268 2.04 12.22 8.53
N THR A 269 1.16 12.10 9.54
CA THR A 269 -0.22 11.59 9.36
C THR A 269 -1.00 12.49 8.40
N SER A 270 -1.00 13.81 8.62
CA SER A 270 -1.76 14.73 7.75
C SER A 270 -1.24 14.79 6.32
N CYS A 271 0.06 14.61 6.10
CA CYS A 271 0.63 14.50 4.76
C CYS A 271 0.24 13.18 4.10
N ALA A 272 0.29 12.08 4.84
CA ALA A 272 -0.13 10.76 4.34
C ALA A 272 -1.62 10.75 3.97
N ASP A 273 -2.49 11.24 4.85
CA ASP A 273 -3.93 11.35 4.60
C ASP A 273 -4.22 12.13 3.32
N LYS A 274 -3.56 13.27 3.14
CA LYS A 274 -3.73 14.09 1.91
C LYS A 274 -3.33 13.33 0.66
N VAL A 275 -2.14 12.71 0.67
CA VAL A 275 -1.59 12.03 -0.51
C VAL A 275 -2.39 10.76 -0.84
N MET A 276 -2.79 9.98 0.17
CA MET A 276 -3.57 8.76 -0.04
C MET A 276 -5.03 9.06 -0.45
N SER A 277 -5.60 10.15 0.05
CA SER A 277 -6.93 10.62 -0.42
C SER A 277 -6.89 11.09 -1.87
N ASP A 278 -5.85 11.83 -2.26
CA ASP A 278 -5.66 12.24 -3.67
C ASP A 278 -5.53 11.01 -4.58
N GLN A 279 -4.80 10.00 -4.13
CA GLN A 279 -4.67 8.75 -4.87
C GLN A 279 -5.98 7.98 -4.97
N ALA A 280 -6.74 7.88 -3.89
CA ALA A 280 -8.02 7.17 -3.90
C ALA A 280 -9.02 7.76 -4.92
N ILE A 281 -8.92 9.08 -5.17
CA ILE A 281 -9.71 9.76 -6.21
C ILE A 281 -9.15 9.46 -7.61
N ALA A 282 -7.82 9.43 -7.75
CA ALA A 282 -7.16 9.30 -9.06
C ALA A 282 -7.10 7.86 -9.58
N ALA A 283 -7.08 6.86 -8.69
CA ALA A 283 -6.76 5.47 -9.01
C ALA A 283 -7.62 4.86 -10.14
N GLU A 284 -8.92 5.11 -10.13
CA GLU A 284 -9.83 4.61 -11.17
C GLU A 284 -9.53 5.20 -12.56
N LYS A 285 -9.19 6.49 -12.59
CA LYS A 285 -8.76 7.16 -13.81
C LYS A 285 -7.38 6.65 -14.28
N ASP A 286 -6.45 6.47 -13.36
CA ASP A 286 -5.12 5.93 -13.67
C ASP A 286 -5.24 4.53 -14.28
N GLU A 287 -6.11 3.67 -13.73
CA GLU A 287 -6.38 2.34 -14.31
C GLU A 287 -6.94 2.44 -15.74
N ALA A 288 -7.94 3.31 -15.97
CA ALA A 288 -8.51 3.51 -17.30
C ALA A 288 -7.47 4.03 -18.31
N ASP A 289 -6.59 4.93 -17.90
CA ASP A 289 -5.50 5.45 -18.74
C ASP A 289 -4.48 4.33 -19.09
N PHE A 290 -4.16 3.42 -18.17
CA PHE A 290 -3.27 2.31 -18.44
C PHE A 290 -3.91 1.22 -19.29
N LYS A 291 -5.21 0.95 -19.17
CA LYS A 291 -5.95 0.07 -20.08
C LYS A 291 -5.85 0.58 -21.53
N ARG A 292 -6.06 1.87 -21.74
CA ARG A 292 -5.91 2.51 -23.05
C ARG A 292 -4.48 2.38 -23.59
N LYS A 293 -3.45 2.66 -22.76
CA LYS A 293 -2.04 2.48 -23.16
C LYS A 293 -1.71 1.04 -23.53
N LEU A 294 -2.29 0.05 -22.85
CA LEU A 294 -2.16 -1.35 -23.22
C LEU A 294 -2.73 -1.63 -24.61
N GLU A 295 -3.93 -1.15 -24.92
CA GLU A 295 -4.55 -1.29 -26.22
C GLU A 295 -3.70 -0.63 -27.33
N GLU A 296 -3.23 0.59 -27.10
CA GLU A 296 -2.35 1.33 -28.00
C GLU A 296 -1.02 0.58 -28.25
N SER A 297 -0.53 -0.21 -27.28
CA SER A 297 0.67 -1.04 -27.42
C SER A 297 0.43 -2.35 -28.19
N GLY A 298 -0.83 -2.66 -28.57
CA GLY A 298 -1.21 -3.87 -29.30
C GLY A 298 -1.54 -5.08 -28.40
N VAL A 299 -1.60 -4.91 -27.09
CA VAL A 299 -2.16 -5.88 -26.15
C VAL A 299 -3.69 -5.77 -26.22
N LYS A 300 -4.38 -6.89 -26.37
CA LYS A 300 -5.84 -6.92 -26.40
C LYS A 300 -6.37 -6.89 -24.98
N VAL A 301 -7.16 -5.87 -24.65
CA VAL A 301 -7.79 -5.66 -23.33
C VAL A 301 -9.23 -6.18 -23.36
N TYR A 302 -9.62 -6.91 -22.32
CA TYR A 302 -10.98 -7.43 -22.14
C TYR A 302 -11.45 -7.22 -20.72
N GLU A 303 -12.73 -6.82 -20.61
CA GLU A 303 -13.42 -6.74 -19.32
C GLU A 303 -14.28 -8.01 -19.14
N VAL A 304 -14.28 -8.56 -17.93
CA VAL A 304 -15.25 -9.62 -17.59
C VAL A 304 -16.62 -8.98 -17.29
N THR A 305 -17.68 -9.66 -17.73
CA THR A 305 -19.04 -9.27 -17.36
C THR A 305 -19.28 -9.52 -15.86
N GLN A 306 -20.40 -9.05 -15.34
CA GLN A 306 -20.78 -9.34 -13.96
C GLN A 306 -20.99 -10.84 -13.74
N GLU A 307 -21.59 -11.54 -14.71
CA GLU A 307 -21.82 -12.98 -14.67
C GLU A 307 -20.50 -13.77 -14.67
N GLU A 308 -19.55 -13.41 -15.54
CA GLU A 308 -18.21 -14.01 -15.59
C GLU A 308 -17.45 -13.76 -14.26
N TRP A 309 -17.58 -12.58 -13.65
CA TRP A 309 -17.00 -12.29 -12.36
C TRP A 309 -17.64 -13.14 -11.24
N GLU A 310 -18.98 -13.25 -11.23
CA GLU A 310 -19.71 -14.06 -10.23
C GLU A 310 -19.37 -15.55 -10.35
N GLU A 311 -19.13 -16.07 -11.56
CA GLU A 311 -18.67 -17.46 -11.77
C GLU A 311 -17.32 -17.70 -11.09
N GLY A 312 -16.33 -16.81 -11.31
CA GLY A 312 -15.04 -16.89 -10.64
C GLY A 312 -15.16 -16.74 -9.11
N ALA A 313 -15.95 -15.76 -8.66
CA ALA A 313 -16.20 -15.52 -7.24
C ALA A 313 -16.83 -16.72 -6.54
N LYS A 314 -17.81 -17.37 -7.17
CA LYS A 314 -18.45 -18.57 -6.63
C LYS A 314 -17.45 -19.70 -6.44
N VAL A 315 -16.66 -20.01 -7.47
CA VAL A 315 -15.64 -21.07 -7.39
C VAL A 315 -14.63 -20.79 -6.27
N VAL A 316 -14.09 -19.58 -6.20
CA VAL A 316 -13.07 -19.22 -5.20
C VAL A 316 -13.67 -19.20 -3.79
N ARG A 317 -14.86 -18.63 -3.62
CA ARG A 317 -15.49 -18.57 -2.28
C ARG A 317 -15.91 -19.93 -1.77
N GLU A 318 -16.31 -20.83 -2.64
CA GLU A 318 -16.66 -22.20 -2.26
C GLU A 318 -15.43 -23.07 -1.96
N LYS A 319 -14.36 -22.96 -2.77
CA LYS A 319 -13.21 -23.89 -2.70
C LYS A 319 -11.99 -23.32 -1.96
N ALA A 320 -11.70 -22.02 -2.14
CA ALA A 320 -10.49 -21.41 -1.58
C ALA A 320 -10.74 -20.72 -0.23
N TRP A 321 -11.87 -20.03 -0.03
CA TRP A 321 -12.13 -19.31 1.22
C TRP A 321 -12.11 -20.18 2.47
N PRO A 322 -12.64 -21.41 2.49
CA PRO A 322 -12.50 -22.30 3.65
C PRO A 322 -11.03 -22.57 3.99
N ARG A 323 -10.19 -22.81 2.98
CA ARG A 323 -8.76 -23.03 3.17
C ARG A 323 -8.03 -21.77 3.61
N ILE A 324 -8.38 -20.61 3.03
CA ILE A 324 -7.84 -19.30 3.44
C ILE A 324 -8.18 -19.03 4.91
N GLN A 325 -9.40 -19.37 5.34
CA GLN A 325 -9.79 -19.26 6.74
C GLN A 325 -8.94 -20.16 7.64
N GLU A 326 -8.75 -21.42 7.27
CA GLU A 326 -8.02 -22.40 8.06
C GLU A 326 -6.52 -22.12 8.11
N GLU A 327 -5.91 -21.86 6.94
CA GLU A 327 -4.47 -21.75 6.78
C GLU A 327 -3.91 -20.36 7.12
N LEU A 328 -4.71 -19.28 6.96
CA LEU A 328 -4.18 -17.91 6.94
C LEU A 328 -4.88 -16.95 7.90
N LEU A 329 -6.21 -16.81 7.82
CA LEU A 329 -6.90 -15.68 8.47
C LEU A 329 -7.53 -16.02 9.81
N GLY A 330 -7.89 -17.27 10.03
CA GLY A 330 -8.70 -17.68 11.17
C GLY A 330 -10.18 -17.27 11.03
N SER A 331 -11.03 -17.80 11.92
CA SER A 331 -12.49 -17.62 11.85
C SER A 331 -12.90 -16.15 12.06
N VAL A 332 -12.31 -15.46 13.03
CA VAL A 332 -12.71 -14.08 13.41
C VAL A 332 -12.53 -13.08 12.25
N LEU A 333 -11.38 -13.13 11.57
CA LEU A 333 -11.16 -12.27 10.40
C LEU A 333 -12.03 -12.66 9.23
N MET A 334 -12.20 -13.98 9.02
CA MET A 334 -13.01 -14.48 7.91
C MET A 334 -14.50 -14.15 8.07
N GLU A 335 -15.03 -14.07 9.28
CA GLU A 335 -16.38 -13.57 9.53
C GLU A 335 -16.53 -12.11 9.12
N LYS A 336 -15.55 -11.24 9.46
CA LYS A 336 -15.52 -9.84 9.01
C LYS A 336 -15.47 -9.77 7.49
N VAL A 337 -14.63 -10.56 6.85
CA VAL A 337 -14.54 -10.65 5.38
C VAL A 337 -15.90 -11.01 4.77
N LYS A 338 -16.54 -12.06 5.26
CA LYS A 338 -17.85 -12.51 4.76
C LYS A 338 -18.97 -11.48 4.95
N ALA A 339 -18.90 -10.71 6.05
CA ALA A 339 -19.88 -9.66 6.35
C ALA A 339 -19.81 -8.48 5.37
N HIS A 340 -18.62 -8.18 4.83
CA HIS A 340 -18.36 -7.02 3.98
C HIS A 340 -18.13 -7.37 2.50
N ALA A 341 -18.04 -8.65 2.16
CA ALA A 341 -17.87 -9.07 0.78
C ALA A 341 -19.07 -8.72 -0.10
N THR A 342 -18.79 -8.35 -1.35
CA THR A 342 -19.83 -8.15 -2.37
C THR A 342 -20.79 -9.35 -2.39
N LYS A 343 -22.08 -9.08 -2.39
CA LYS A 343 -23.09 -10.15 -2.50
C LYS A 343 -23.13 -10.67 -3.94
N ILE A 344 -23.00 -11.99 -4.10
CA ILE A 344 -23.24 -12.66 -5.39
C ILE A 344 -24.68 -13.15 -5.44
N LYS A 345 -25.26 -13.14 -6.64
CA LYS A 345 -26.60 -13.70 -6.85
C LYS A 345 -26.60 -15.20 -6.56
N LYS A 346 -27.65 -15.67 -5.89
CA LYS A 346 -27.83 -17.10 -5.60
C LYS A 346 -28.19 -17.89 -6.86
#